data_f7be9e0cf7511ebd848cc5c5946cec0c
#
_entry.id   f7be9e0cf7511ebd848cc5c5946cec0c
#
_cell.length_a   1.000
_cell.length_b   1.000
_cell.length_c   1.000
_cell.angle_alpha   90.00
_cell.angle_beta   90.00
_cell.angle_gamma   90.00
#
_symmetry.space_group_name_H-M   'P 1'
#
loop_
_entity.id
_entity.type
_entity.pdbx_description
1 polymer ?
#
loop_
_entity_poly.entity_id
_entity_poly.type
_entity_poly.pdbx_seq_one_letter_code
_entity_poly.pdbx_strand_id
1 'polypeptide(L)'
;MLLLQTHYRSPTRVGQENIDACVSALAGLDSFAARTSAHSNGTPDPTVINQFTAAMDNDLDTTTVMALVFDSVRRANTAMDTGDVATVSSVRAAVIEILGALGLELSLGDDIDADIVAKGVALDAARTAKNFVAADALRDELQSLGYVVETSKDGTRIRRG
;
A
#
# COMPACT_ATOMS: atom_id res chain seq x y z
N MET A 1 11.39 -6.26 -0.76
CA MET A 1 10.33 -6.97 -1.54
C MET A 1 10.89 -8.05 -2.47
N LEU A 2 11.75 -7.76 -3.46
CA LEU A 2 12.27 -8.76 -4.42
C LEU A 2 12.88 -10.00 -3.75
N LEU A 3 13.72 -9.81 -2.74
CA LEU A 3 14.38 -10.91 -2.02
C LEU A 3 13.40 -11.76 -1.20
N LEU A 4 12.25 -11.24 -0.81
CA LEU A 4 11.23 -11.96 -0.05
C LEU A 4 10.35 -12.87 -0.92
N GLN A 5 10.38 -12.71 -2.24
CA GLN A 5 9.61 -13.52 -3.19
C GLN A 5 10.35 -14.79 -3.62
N THR A 6 11.58 -14.98 -3.15
CA THR A 6 12.40 -16.15 -3.45
C THR A 6 13.00 -16.67 -2.16
N HIS A 7 13.01 -17.99 -1.98
CA HIS A 7 13.66 -18.59 -0.82
C HIS A 7 15.13 -18.17 -0.77
N TYR A 8 15.64 -17.74 0.38
CA TYR A 8 16.98 -17.15 0.56
C TYR A 8 18.14 -18.08 0.12
N ARG A 9 17.92 -19.40 0.07
CA ARG A 9 18.89 -20.40 -0.43
C ARG A 9 18.81 -20.61 -1.94
N SER A 10 17.84 -20.00 -2.63
CA SER A 10 17.65 -20.17 -4.07
C SER A 10 18.29 -19.01 -4.84
N PRO A 11 18.86 -19.27 -6.03
CA PRO A 11 19.39 -18.19 -6.85
C PRO A 11 18.24 -17.30 -7.35
N THR A 12 18.38 -16.00 -7.15
CA THR A 12 17.42 -14.99 -7.59
C THR A 12 17.96 -14.27 -8.82
N ARG A 13 17.16 -14.21 -9.87
CA ARG A 13 17.46 -13.36 -11.04
C ARG A 13 16.94 -11.95 -10.78
N VAL A 14 17.83 -10.97 -10.85
CA VAL A 14 17.47 -9.56 -10.78
C VAL A 14 17.42 -9.02 -12.21
N GLY A 15 16.22 -8.73 -12.68
CA GLY A 15 15.95 -8.12 -13.99
C GLY A 15 14.96 -6.98 -13.86
N GLN A 16 14.91 -6.09 -14.85
CA GLN A 16 14.02 -4.93 -14.82
C GLN A 16 12.55 -5.33 -14.64
N GLU A 17 12.12 -6.38 -15.34
CA GLU A 17 10.75 -6.90 -15.25
C GLU A 17 10.38 -7.32 -13.81
N ASN A 18 11.30 -7.98 -13.10
CA ASN A 18 11.06 -8.40 -11.71
C ASN A 18 11.03 -7.20 -10.76
N ILE A 19 11.84 -6.18 -11.03
CA ILE A 19 11.83 -4.92 -10.27
C ILE A 19 10.49 -4.21 -10.47
N ASP A 20 10.04 -4.07 -11.71
CA ASP A 20 8.78 -3.40 -12.05
C ASP A 20 7.57 -4.13 -11.43
N ALA A 21 7.59 -5.46 -11.43
CA ALA A 21 6.58 -6.27 -10.74
C ALA A 21 6.59 -6.02 -9.21
N CYS A 22 7.77 -5.91 -8.59
CA CYS A 22 7.89 -5.59 -7.17
C CYS A 22 7.40 -4.17 -6.84
N VAL A 23 7.71 -3.19 -7.68
CA VAL A 23 7.20 -1.81 -7.53
C VAL A 23 5.68 -1.80 -7.60
N SER A 24 5.09 -2.49 -8.58
CA SER A 24 3.64 -2.60 -8.70
C SER A 24 2.99 -3.29 -7.50
N ALA A 25 3.62 -4.34 -6.98
CA ALA A 25 3.14 -5.06 -5.81
C ALA A 25 3.18 -4.19 -4.54
N LEU A 26 4.28 -3.44 -4.32
CA LEU A 26 4.40 -2.49 -3.22
C LEU A 26 3.35 -1.38 -3.31
N ALA A 27 3.15 -0.80 -4.49
CA ALA A 27 2.12 0.21 -4.71
C ALA A 27 0.71 -0.33 -4.40
N GLY A 28 0.46 -1.61 -4.66
CA GLY A 28 -0.78 -2.29 -4.27
C GLY A 28 -0.95 -2.41 -2.75
N LEU A 29 0.13 -2.71 -2.03
CA LEU A 29 0.13 -2.78 -0.55
C LEU A 29 -0.04 -1.39 0.07
N ASP A 30 0.63 -0.35 -0.46
CA ASP A 30 0.46 1.04 -0.03
C ASP A 30 -1.00 1.51 -0.25
N SER A 31 -1.58 1.20 -1.41
CA SER A 31 -2.98 1.50 -1.71
C SER A 31 -3.95 0.79 -0.75
N PHE A 32 -3.65 -0.45 -0.36
CA PHE A 32 -4.43 -1.18 0.64
C PHE A 32 -4.33 -0.49 2.01
N ALA A 33 -3.11 -0.16 2.46
CA ALA A 33 -2.88 0.50 3.74
C ALA A 33 -3.60 1.86 3.83
N ALA A 34 -3.55 2.66 2.77
CA ALA A 34 -4.23 3.95 2.68
C ALA A 34 -5.75 3.80 2.71
N ARG A 35 -6.34 2.88 1.91
CA ARG A 35 -7.79 2.65 1.89
C ARG A 35 -8.35 2.14 3.21
N THR A 36 -7.55 1.41 3.96
CA THR A 36 -7.96 0.82 5.25
C THR A 36 -7.51 1.66 6.45
N SER A 37 -6.98 2.87 6.25
CA SER A 37 -6.44 3.73 7.32
C SER A 37 -7.46 4.04 8.42
N ALA A 38 -8.73 4.24 8.06
CA ALA A 38 -9.83 4.44 9.01
C ALA A 38 -10.06 3.22 9.94
N HIS A 39 -9.51 2.06 9.62
CA HIS A 39 -9.64 0.79 10.36
C HIS A 39 -8.34 0.41 11.09
N SER A 40 -7.54 1.37 11.53
CA SER A 40 -6.18 1.17 12.07
C SER A 40 -6.13 0.58 13.50
N ASN A 41 -7.23 0.58 14.25
CA ASN A 41 -7.26 0.20 15.67
C ASN A 41 -7.62 -1.28 15.91
N GLY A 42 -7.44 -2.14 14.91
CA GLY A 42 -7.70 -3.58 15.04
C GLY A 42 -6.59 -4.32 15.79
N THR A 43 -6.96 -5.40 16.49
CA THR A 43 -6.00 -6.41 16.96
C THR A 43 -5.66 -7.33 15.79
N PRO A 44 -4.38 -7.69 15.57
CA PRO A 44 -4.00 -8.59 14.51
C PRO A 44 -4.77 -9.91 14.53
N ASP A 45 -5.20 -10.37 13.35
CA ASP A 45 -5.88 -11.66 13.20
C ASP A 45 -4.95 -12.80 13.63
N PRO A 46 -5.29 -13.54 14.73
CA PRO A 46 -4.40 -14.56 15.28
C PRO A 46 -4.17 -15.71 14.32
N THR A 47 -5.11 -16.01 13.41
CA THR A 47 -4.94 -17.06 12.40
C THR A 47 -3.85 -16.67 11.41
N VAL A 48 -3.85 -15.43 10.95
CA VAL A 48 -2.84 -14.90 10.03
C VAL A 48 -1.47 -14.86 10.70
N ILE A 49 -1.40 -14.38 11.94
CA ILE A 49 -0.14 -14.34 12.70
C ILE A 49 0.42 -15.75 12.96
N ASN A 50 -0.43 -16.72 13.32
CA ASN A 50 0.02 -18.11 13.51
C ASN A 50 0.55 -18.73 12.21
N GLN A 51 -0.08 -18.45 11.06
CA GLN A 51 0.41 -18.91 9.75
C GLN A 51 1.74 -18.25 9.40
N PHE A 52 1.89 -16.96 9.68
CA PHE A 52 3.16 -16.25 9.52
C PHE A 52 4.27 -16.90 10.37
N THR A 53 4.02 -17.11 11.66
CA THR A 53 4.98 -17.74 12.57
C THR A 53 5.38 -19.12 12.08
N ALA A 54 4.41 -19.95 11.68
CA ALA A 54 4.69 -21.30 11.16
C ALA A 54 5.55 -21.27 9.89
N ALA A 55 5.32 -20.33 8.97
CA ALA A 55 6.14 -20.19 7.77
C ALA A 55 7.55 -19.69 8.09
N MET A 56 7.71 -18.77 9.06
CA MET A 56 9.02 -18.30 9.47
C MET A 56 9.82 -19.37 10.24
N ASP A 57 9.16 -20.20 11.04
CA ASP A 57 9.76 -21.33 11.74
C ASP A 57 10.17 -22.44 10.75
N ASN A 58 9.53 -22.51 9.58
CA ASN A 58 9.87 -23.43 8.50
C ASN A 58 10.96 -22.85 7.58
N ASP A 59 12.18 -22.75 8.09
CA ASP A 59 13.37 -22.30 7.34
C ASP A 59 13.21 -20.91 6.69
N LEU A 60 12.54 -19.97 7.38
CA LEU A 60 12.30 -18.61 6.92
C LEU A 60 11.62 -18.57 5.53
N ASP A 61 10.53 -19.32 5.37
CA ASP A 61 9.79 -19.39 4.10
C ASP A 61 9.04 -18.08 3.81
N THR A 62 9.82 -17.05 3.46
CA THR A 62 9.30 -15.74 3.11
C THR A 62 8.40 -15.76 1.86
N THR A 63 8.57 -16.76 0.99
CA THR A 63 7.71 -16.93 -0.18
C THR A 63 6.27 -17.24 0.23
N THR A 64 6.09 -18.18 1.15
CA THR A 64 4.79 -18.50 1.75
C THR A 64 4.24 -17.30 2.53
N VAL A 65 5.08 -16.57 3.26
CA VAL A 65 4.65 -15.34 3.95
C VAL A 65 4.14 -14.29 2.98
N MET A 66 4.81 -14.04 1.86
CA MET A 66 4.33 -13.08 0.88
C MET A 66 3.01 -13.50 0.23
N ALA A 67 2.83 -14.78 -0.04
CA ALA A 67 1.54 -15.31 -0.50
C ALA A 67 0.43 -15.06 0.55
N LEU A 68 0.70 -15.35 1.83
CA LEU A 68 -0.22 -15.09 2.95
C LEU A 68 -0.62 -13.61 3.03
N VAL A 69 0.34 -12.69 2.86
CA VAL A 69 0.08 -11.25 2.86
C VAL A 69 -0.90 -10.87 1.75
N PHE A 70 -0.66 -11.31 0.51
CA PHE A 70 -1.56 -10.98 -0.61
C PHE A 70 -2.93 -11.63 -0.48
N ASP A 71 -3.02 -12.85 0.04
CA ASP A 71 -4.30 -13.51 0.33
C ASP A 71 -5.09 -12.76 1.41
N SER A 72 -4.40 -12.30 2.44
CA SER A 72 -4.97 -11.48 3.51
C SER A 72 -5.50 -10.15 2.98
N VAL A 73 -4.75 -9.48 2.11
CA VAL A 73 -5.21 -8.26 1.43
C VAL A 73 -6.46 -8.51 0.60
N ARG A 74 -6.53 -9.61 -0.16
CA ARG A 74 -7.75 -9.98 -0.92
C ARG A 74 -8.94 -10.22 0.01
N ARG A 75 -8.74 -10.93 1.12
CA ARG A 75 -9.77 -11.17 2.13
C ARG A 75 -10.30 -9.86 2.74
N ALA A 76 -9.41 -8.95 3.09
CA ALA A 76 -9.81 -7.64 3.61
C ALA A 76 -10.56 -6.79 2.59
N ASN A 77 -10.16 -6.82 1.31
CA ASN A 77 -10.89 -6.12 0.25
C ASN A 77 -12.33 -6.66 0.11
N THR A 78 -12.50 -7.99 0.12
CA THR A 78 -13.84 -8.60 0.11
C THR A 78 -14.66 -8.21 1.34
N ALA A 79 -14.03 -8.16 2.52
CA ALA A 79 -14.68 -7.71 3.75
C ALA A 79 -15.11 -6.23 3.68
N MET A 80 -14.32 -5.36 3.02
CA MET A 80 -14.70 -3.97 2.75
C MET A 80 -15.96 -3.89 1.88
N ASP A 81 -16.03 -4.68 0.81
CA ASP A 81 -17.19 -4.71 -0.09
C ASP A 81 -18.48 -5.16 0.62
N THR A 82 -18.36 -5.99 1.65
CA THR A 82 -19.47 -6.49 2.46
C THR A 82 -19.75 -5.68 3.73
N GLY A 83 -18.91 -4.67 4.03
CA GLY A 83 -19.03 -3.83 5.22
C GLY A 83 -18.61 -4.52 6.53
N ASP A 84 -17.85 -5.63 6.46
CA ASP A 84 -17.31 -6.33 7.64
C ASP A 84 -16.06 -5.62 8.18
N VAL A 85 -16.31 -4.54 8.92
CA VAL A 85 -15.28 -3.68 9.52
C VAL A 85 -14.36 -4.47 10.48
N ALA A 86 -14.89 -5.45 11.20
CA ALA A 86 -14.09 -6.23 12.15
C ALA A 86 -13.01 -7.05 11.45
N THR A 87 -13.36 -7.74 10.36
CA THR A 87 -12.41 -8.47 9.52
C THR A 87 -11.40 -7.52 8.88
N VAL A 88 -11.85 -6.38 8.32
CA VAL A 88 -10.93 -5.39 7.74
C VAL A 88 -9.89 -4.94 8.75
N SER A 89 -10.31 -4.54 9.96
CA SER A 89 -9.41 -4.04 11.01
C SER A 89 -8.40 -5.09 11.46
N SER A 90 -8.85 -6.33 11.73
CA SER A 90 -7.97 -7.39 12.25
C SER A 90 -6.97 -7.88 11.19
N VAL A 91 -7.42 -8.05 9.95
CA VAL A 91 -6.55 -8.46 8.85
C VAL A 91 -5.54 -7.38 8.51
N ARG A 92 -5.98 -6.11 8.45
CA ARG A 92 -5.07 -4.98 8.25
C ARG A 92 -3.97 -4.95 9.31
N ALA A 93 -4.34 -5.07 10.59
CA ALA A 93 -3.36 -5.07 11.68
C ALA A 93 -2.34 -6.20 11.50
N ALA A 94 -2.77 -7.42 11.15
CA ALA A 94 -1.87 -8.54 10.90
C ALA A 94 -0.94 -8.30 9.69
N VAL A 95 -1.46 -7.76 8.59
CA VAL A 95 -0.65 -7.43 7.39
C VAL A 95 0.43 -6.40 7.72
N ILE A 96 0.08 -5.32 8.42
CA ILE A 96 1.05 -4.28 8.82
C ILE A 96 2.13 -4.86 9.73
N GLU A 97 1.75 -5.68 10.72
CA GLU A 97 2.70 -6.31 11.64
C GLU A 97 3.67 -7.25 10.90
N ILE A 98 3.17 -8.10 10.00
CA ILE A 98 3.99 -9.02 9.20
C ILE A 98 4.96 -8.23 8.30
N LEU A 99 4.48 -7.21 7.60
CA LEU A 99 5.33 -6.42 6.71
C LEU A 99 6.39 -5.66 7.50
N GLY A 100 6.03 -5.10 8.67
CA GLY A 100 6.99 -4.47 9.58
C GLY A 100 8.06 -5.45 10.09
N ALA A 101 7.68 -6.67 10.45
CA ALA A 101 8.62 -7.72 10.84
C ALA A 101 9.59 -8.12 9.70
N LEU A 102 9.15 -8.01 8.45
CA LEU A 102 9.97 -8.23 7.26
C LEU A 102 10.79 -6.99 6.82
N GLY A 103 10.71 -5.88 7.56
CA GLY A 103 11.38 -4.63 7.23
C GLY A 103 10.77 -3.89 6.03
N LEU A 104 9.50 -4.15 5.73
CA LEU A 104 8.74 -3.43 4.70
C LEU A 104 7.82 -2.40 5.38
N GLU A 105 8.23 -1.15 5.33
CA GLU A 105 7.39 -0.03 5.76
C GLU A 105 6.48 0.39 4.61
N LEU A 106 5.16 0.41 4.88
CA LEU A 106 4.18 0.88 3.91
C LEU A 106 3.96 2.38 4.06
N SER A 107 3.74 3.05 2.93
CA SER A 107 3.27 4.44 2.93
C SER A 107 1.81 4.47 3.40
N LEU A 108 1.61 4.72 4.69
CA LEU A 108 0.28 4.72 5.33
C LEU A 108 -0.59 5.92 4.92
N GLY A 109 -0.10 6.75 3.99
CA GLY A 109 -0.79 7.98 3.57
C GLY A 109 -0.63 9.16 4.54
N ASP A 110 -0.16 8.90 5.76
CA ASP A 110 0.03 9.94 6.79
C ASP A 110 1.36 10.71 6.65
N ASP A 111 2.26 10.25 5.76
CA ASP A 111 3.53 10.90 5.45
C ASP A 111 3.44 11.97 4.33
N ILE A 112 2.24 12.23 3.84
CA ILE A 112 2.03 13.33 2.92
C ILE A 112 1.77 14.58 3.75
N ASP A 113 2.70 15.53 3.66
CA ASP A 113 2.62 16.82 4.34
C ASP A 113 1.23 17.44 4.14
N ALA A 114 0.64 18.00 5.19
CA ALA A 114 -0.70 18.60 5.13
C ALA A 114 -0.84 19.62 3.99
N ASP A 115 0.26 20.34 3.67
CA ASP A 115 0.33 21.25 2.53
C ASP A 115 0.18 20.54 1.18
N ILE A 116 0.72 19.35 1.05
CA ILE A 116 0.61 18.53 -0.18
C ILE A 116 -0.82 18.01 -0.35
N VAL A 117 -1.43 17.57 0.74
CA VAL A 117 -2.86 17.18 0.75
C VAL A 117 -3.73 18.36 0.36
N ALA A 118 -3.50 19.55 0.94
CA ALA A 118 -4.23 20.77 0.62
C ALA A 118 -4.09 21.16 -0.87
N LYS A 119 -2.91 21.01 -1.45
CA LYS A 119 -2.67 21.23 -2.88
C LYS A 119 -3.43 20.23 -3.77
N GLY A 120 -3.55 18.97 -3.34
CA GLY A 120 -4.38 17.96 -4.02
C GLY A 120 -5.87 18.36 -4.05
N VAL A 121 -6.40 18.80 -2.92
CA VAL A 121 -7.77 19.31 -2.81
C VAL A 121 -7.97 20.55 -3.69
N ALA A 122 -7.01 21.49 -3.69
CA ALA A 122 -7.05 22.67 -4.53
C ALA A 122 -7.01 22.33 -6.03
N LEU A 123 -6.25 21.31 -6.42
CA LEU A 123 -6.20 20.79 -7.80
C LEU A 123 -7.57 20.25 -8.22
N ASP A 124 -8.23 19.47 -7.38
CA ASP A 124 -9.57 18.93 -7.67
C ASP A 124 -10.61 20.06 -7.76
N ALA A 125 -10.54 21.05 -6.89
CA ALA A 125 -11.40 22.24 -6.93
C ALA A 125 -11.19 23.04 -8.23
N ALA A 126 -9.94 23.26 -8.64
CA ALA A 126 -9.59 23.97 -9.89
C ALA A 126 -10.15 23.21 -11.12
N ARG A 127 -10.07 21.88 -11.14
CA ARG A 127 -10.63 21.06 -12.21
C ARG A 127 -12.16 21.12 -12.26
N THR A 128 -12.80 21.05 -11.10
CA THR A 128 -14.26 21.17 -10.99
C THR A 128 -14.74 22.53 -11.48
N ALA A 129 -13.97 23.59 -11.20
CA ALA A 129 -14.20 24.95 -11.71
C ALA A 129 -13.78 25.14 -13.18
N LYS A 130 -13.27 24.10 -13.85
CA LYS A 130 -12.72 24.14 -15.21
C LYS A 130 -11.58 25.17 -15.39
N ASN A 131 -10.88 25.51 -14.31
CA ASN A 131 -9.69 26.33 -14.34
C ASN A 131 -8.46 25.46 -14.57
N PHE A 132 -8.27 25.07 -15.83
CA PHE A 132 -7.20 24.15 -16.21
C PHE A 132 -5.79 24.74 -16.00
N VAL A 133 -5.64 26.06 -16.13
CA VAL A 133 -4.34 26.74 -15.91
C VAL A 133 -3.90 26.59 -14.45
N ALA A 134 -4.81 26.81 -13.51
CA ALA A 134 -4.52 26.64 -12.08
C ALA A 134 -4.29 25.15 -11.72
N ALA A 135 -5.05 24.24 -12.34
CA ALA A 135 -4.88 22.80 -12.12
C ALA A 135 -3.53 22.28 -12.62
N ASP A 136 -3.07 22.75 -13.80
CA ASP A 136 -1.78 22.36 -14.35
C ASP A 136 -0.63 22.94 -13.51
N ALA A 137 -0.72 24.20 -13.07
CA ALA A 137 0.29 24.79 -12.19
C ALA A 137 0.43 24.02 -10.85
N LEU A 138 -0.68 23.62 -10.22
CA LEU A 138 -0.64 22.80 -9.00
C LEU A 138 -0.06 21.42 -9.24
N ARG A 139 -0.35 20.82 -10.39
CA ARG A 139 0.24 19.52 -10.77
C ARG A 139 1.75 19.64 -10.94
N ASP A 140 2.21 20.64 -11.68
CA ASP A 140 3.64 20.87 -11.93
C ASP A 140 4.38 21.14 -10.61
N GLU A 141 3.76 21.90 -9.70
CA GLU A 141 4.31 22.16 -8.37
C GLU A 141 4.45 20.85 -7.56
N LEU A 142 3.42 20.02 -7.51
CA LEU A 142 3.47 18.72 -6.83
C LEU A 142 4.53 17.79 -7.43
N GLN A 143 4.65 17.77 -8.75
CA GLN A 143 5.68 16.97 -9.43
C GLN A 143 7.10 17.51 -9.14
N SER A 144 7.28 18.82 -9.08
CA SER A 144 8.58 19.43 -8.74
C SER A 144 9.03 19.11 -7.31
N LEU A 145 8.06 18.86 -6.41
CA LEU A 145 8.29 18.42 -5.02
C LEU A 145 8.52 16.90 -4.90
N GLY A 146 8.58 16.18 -6.04
CA GLY A 146 8.84 14.74 -6.08
C GLY A 146 7.61 13.87 -5.85
N TYR A 147 6.41 14.40 -6.05
CA TYR A 147 5.16 13.64 -5.94
C TYR A 147 4.61 13.25 -7.31
N VAL A 148 4.08 12.03 -7.38
CA VAL A 148 3.31 11.56 -8.53
C VAL A 148 1.84 11.86 -8.31
N VAL A 149 1.22 12.53 -9.27
CA VAL A 149 -0.18 12.95 -9.21
C VAL A 149 -1.01 12.14 -10.18
N GLU A 150 -1.86 11.27 -9.66
CA GLU A 150 -2.81 10.45 -10.42
C GLU A 150 -4.21 11.02 -10.27
N THR A 151 -4.83 11.41 -11.37
CA THR A 151 -6.17 11.99 -11.37
C THR A 151 -7.19 10.98 -11.90
N SER A 152 -8.24 10.69 -11.11
CA SER A 152 -9.35 9.81 -11.47
C SER A 152 -10.69 10.54 -11.40
N LYS A 153 -11.80 9.82 -11.68
CA LYS A 153 -13.17 10.36 -11.48
C LYS A 153 -13.49 10.56 -9.99
N ASP A 154 -12.79 9.83 -9.12
CA ASP A 154 -13.03 9.83 -7.67
C ASP A 154 -12.12 10.83 -6.93
N GLY A 155 -11.33 11.62 -7.67
CA GLY A 155 -10.42 12.63 -7.13
C GLY A 155 -8.95 12.43 -7.52
N THR A 156 -8.11 13.33 -7.03
CA THR A 156 -6.66 13.30 -7.22
C THR A 156 -5.99 12.47 -6.13
N ARG A 157 -5.16 11.51 -6.54
CA ARG A 157 -4.26 10.76 -5.65
C ARG A 157 -2.85 11.28 -5.79
N ILE A 158 -2.21 11.53 -4.65
CA ILE A 158 -0.82 11.99 -4.59
C ILE A 158 -0.02 10.91 -3.86
N ARG A 159 1.14 10.56 -4.40
CA ARG A 159 2.10 9.65 -3.75
C ARG A 159 3.51 10.17 -3.96
N ARG A 160 4.43 9.84 -3.07
CA ARG A 160 5.86 10.11 -3.32
C ARG A 160 6.35 9.33 -4.54
N GLY A 161 7.12 9.99 -5.40
CA GLY A 161 7.73 9.39 -6.57
C GLY A 161 8.96 8.56 -6.24
#